data_7b897149761cbf869e5282e73761609a
#
_entry.id   7b897149761cbf869e5282e73761609a
#
_cell.length_a   1.000
_cell.length_b   1.000
_cell.length_c   1.000
_cell.angle_alpha   90.00
_cell.angle_beta   90.00
_cell.angle_gamma   90.00
#
_symmetry.space_group_name_H-M   'P 1'
#
loop_
_entity.id
_entity.type
_entity.pdbx_description
1 polymer ?
#
loop_
_entity_poly.entity_id
_entity_poly.type
_entity_poly.pdbx_seq_one_letter_code
_entity_poly.pdbx_strand_id
1 'polypeptide(L)'
;MRTIEGFKLRKLGNEFILVGESMSLINFNKMITFNETAAFLWEQAQKMSVETGRFTAEALCDALRAEYEVMPEQAMSDVESTIASWREAEIIEA
;
A
#
# COMPACT_ATOMS: atom_id res chain seq x y z
N MET A 1 -3.36 10.68 -4.40
CA MET A 1 -3.15 9.25 -4.75
C MET A 1 -4.26 8.39 -4.17
N ARG A 2 -4.58 7.32 -4.84
CA ARG A 2 -5.56 6.36 -4.33
C ARG A 2 -5.17 4.96 -4.77
N THR A 3 -5.57 3.96 -4.00
CA THR A 3 -5.35 2.57 -4.37
C THR A 3 -6.34 2.18 -5.47
N ILE A 4 -5.87 1.36 -6.41
CA ILE A 4 -6.75 0.84 -7.46
C ILE A 4 -7.63 -0.25 -6.87
N GLU A 5 -8.93 -0.17 -7.14
CA GLU A 5 -9.87 -1.16 -6.64
C GLU A 5 -9.64 -2.54 -7.26
N GLY A 6 -9.98 -3.58 -6.52
CA GLY A 6 -9.89 -4.94 -7.00
C GLY A 6 -8.66 -5.69 -6.54
N PHE A 7 -7.76 -5.03 -5.78
CA PHE A 7 -6.64 -5.72 -5.17
C PHE A 7 -6.97 -6.10 -3.74
N LYS A 8 -6.54 -7.29 -3.35
CA LYS A 8 -6.76 -7.79 -2.00
C LYS A 8 -5.45 -8.29 -1.42
N LEU A 9 -5.20 -7.90 -0.17
CA LEU A 9 -4.01 -8.34 0.53
C LEU A 9 -4.32 -9.63 1.28
N ARG A 10 -3.49 -10.66 1.08
CA ARG A 10 -3.64 -11.95 1.75
C ARG A 10 -2.37 -12.29 2.47
N LYS A 11 -2.51 -12.97 3.60
CA LYS A 11 -1.36 -13.46 4.35
C LYS A 11 -1.24 -14.97 4.10
N LEU A 12 -0.07 -15.39 3.61
CA LEU A 12 0.24 -16.79 3.38
C LEU A 12 1.51 -17.13 4.16
N GLY A 13 1.33 -17.85 5.27
CA GLY A 13 2.46 -18.11 6.16
C GLY A 13 2.99 -16.82 6.76
N ASN A 14 4.27 -16.54 6.53
CA ASN A 14 4.91 -15.32 7.01
C ASN A 14 4.97 -14.24 5.94
N GLU A 15 4.32 -14.44 4.80
CA GLU A 15 4.37 -13.50 3.69
C GLU A 15 3.02 -12.83 3.49
N PHE A 16 3.06 -11.61 2.94
CA PHE A 16 1.87 -10.88 2.53
C PHE A 16 1.87 -10.77 1.02
N ILE A 17 0.76 -11.12 0.39
CA ILE A 17 0.66 -11.13 -1.07
C ILE A 17 -0.54 -10.29 -1.48
N LEU A 18 -0.30 -9.33 -2.37
CA LEU A 18 -1.37 -8.54 -2.96
C LEU A 18 -1.78 -9.22 -4.27
N VAL A 19 -3.06 -9.54 -4.38
CA VAL A 19 -3.59 -10.21 -5.58
C VAL A 19 -4.72 -9.39 -6.18
N GLY A 20 -4.81 -9.41 -7.52
CA GLY A 20 -5.93 -8.80 -8.22
C GLY A 20 -7.08 -9.78 -8.28
N GLU A 21 -8.23 -9.38 -7.80
CA GLU A 21 -9.43 -10.23 -7.76
C GLU A 21 -10.55 -9.74 -8.66
N SER A 22 -10.43 -8.54 -9.22
CA SER A 22 -11.47 -7.97 -10.07
C SER A 22 -11.22 -8.28 -11.54
N MET A 23 -12.22 -8.78 -12.22
CA MET A 23 -12.14 -9.04 -13.67
C MET A 23 -12.02 -7.74 -14.47
N SER A 24 -12.32 -6.60 -13.88
CA SER A 24 -12.19 -5.31 -14.55
C SER A 24 -10.76 -4.77 -14.56
N LEU A 25 -9.85 -5.39 -13.82
CA LEU A 25 -8.45 -4.98 -13.81
C LEU A 25 -7.74 -5.51 -15.05
N ILE A 26 -6.89 -4.65 -15.64
CA ILE A 26 -6.10 -5.04 -16.83
C ILE A 26 -5.19 -6.21 -16.50
N ASN A 27 -4.59 -6.21 -15.32
CA ASN A 27 -3.69 -7.27 -14.86
C ASN A 27 -4.27 -7.95 -13.62
N PHE A 28 -5.47 -8.52 -13.76
CA PHE A 28 -6.16 -9.13 -12.62
C PHE A 28 -5.43 -10.32 -12.02
N ASN A 29 -4.47 -10.90 -12.73
CA ASN A 29 -3.66 -12.01 -12.23
C ASN A 29 -2.33 -11.57 -11.64
N LYS A 30 -2.14 -10.28 -11.44
CA LYS A 30 -0.91 -9.75 -10.84
C LYS A 30 -0.80 -10.18 -9.37
N MET A 31 0.38 -10.63 -8.99
CA MET A 31 0.68 -11.00 -7.61
C MET A 31 1.96 -10.27 -7.17
N ILE A 32 1.89 -9.60 -6.03
CA ILE A 32 3.02 -8.82 -5.51
C ILE A 32 3.24 -9.19 -4.05
N THR A 33 4.48 -9.56 -3.71
CA THR A 33 4.84 -9.88 -2.34
C THR A 33 5.19 -8.61 -1.59
N PHE A 34 4.63 -8.43 -0.40
CA PHE A 34 4.89 -7.30 0.48
C PHE A 34 5.58 -7.79 1.74
N ASN A 35 6.46 -6.96 2.29
CA ASN A 35 6.94 -7.19 3.65
C ASN A 35 5.88 -6.65 4.63
N GLU A 36 6.10 -6.86 5.92
CA GLU A 36 5.15 -6.46 6.95
C GLU A 36 4.83 -4.96 6.91
N THR A 37 5.86 -4.13 6.76
CA THR A 37 5.69 -2.68 6.72
C THR A 37 4.88 -2.25 5.49
N ALA A 38 5.20 -2.81 4.32
CA ALA A 38 4.46 -2.50 3.09
C ALA A 38 3.02 -2.95 3.19
N ALA A 39 2.76 -4.10 3.82
CA ALA A 39 1.40 -4.59 4.03
C ALA A 39 0.61 -3.64 4.92
N PHE A 40 1.22 -3.18 6.02
CA PHE A 40 0.60 -2.22 6.91
C PHE A 40 0.24 -0.93 6.16
N LEU A 41 1.21 -0.39 5.40
CA LEU A 41 0.99 0.85 4.65
C LEU A 41 -0.10 0.68 3.59
N TRP A 42 -0.15 -0.47 2.94
CA TRP A 42 -1.20 -0.75 1.95
C TRP A 42 -2.59 -0.74 2.58
N GLU A 43 -2.74 -1.38 3.73
CA GLU A 43 -4.01 -1.38 4.44
C GLU A 43 -4.45 0.02 4.81
N GLN A 44 -3.52 0.86 5.28
CA GLN A 44 -3.81 2.25 5.61
C GLN A 44 -4.20 3.03 4.35
N ALA A 45 -3.47 2.84 3.25
CA ALA A 45 -3.77 3.52 2.00
C ALA A 45 -5.14 3.12 1.45
N GLN A 46 -5.50 1.84 1.52
CA GLN A 46 -6.83 1.38 1.10
C GLN A 46 -7.92 2.01 1.95
N LYS A 47 -7.74 2.01 3.25
CA LYS A 47 -8.71 2.59 4.17
C LYS A 47 -8.93 4.06 3.88
N MET A 48 -7.84 4.82 3.72
CA MET A 48 -7.92 6.24 3.40
C MET A 48 -8.60 6.48 2.05
N SER A 49 -8.28 5.66 1.05
CA SER A 49 -8.88 5.78 -0.28
C SER A 49 -10.38 5.56 -0.25
N VAL A 50 -10.84 4.60 0.56
CA VAL A 50 -12.28 4.31 0.71
C VAL A 50 -12.97 5.42 1.50
N GLU A 51 -12.38 5.86 2.60
CA GLU A 51 -13.00 6.82 3.51
C GLU A 51 -12.98 8.26 3.01
N THR A 52 -11.89 8.67 2.38
CA THR A 52 -11.71 10.07 1.95
C THR A 52 -11.47 10.23 0.44
N GLY A 53 -11.38 9.13 -0.29
CA GLY A 53 -11.14 9.14 -1.73
C GLY A 53 -9.69 9.18 -2.14
N ARG A 54 -8.76 9.37 -1.21
CA ARG A 54 -7.32 9.42 -1.52
C ARG A 54 -6.49 9.21 -0.28
N PHE A 55 -5.21 8.90 -0.49
CA PHE A 55 -4.22 8.89 0.58
C PHE A 55 -3.04 9.79 0.18
N THR A 56 -2.25 10.18 1.16
CA THR A 56 -1.05 11.01 0.94
C THR A 56 0.15 10.36 1.62
N ALA A 57 1.36 10.76 1.16
CA ALA A 57 2.58 10.28 1.79
C ALA A 57 2.65 10.73 3.25
N GLU A 58 2.24 11.96 3.54
CA GLU A 58 2.24 12.48 4.91
C GLU A 58 1.34 11.67 5.83
N ALA A 59 0.14 11.33 5.36
CA ALA A 59 -0.81 10.54 6.16
C ALA A 59 -0.28 9.14 6.42
N LEU A 60 0.36 8.52 5.42
CA LEU A 60 0.99 7.21 5.60
C LEU A 60 2.17 7.28 6.56
N CYS A 61 2.96 8.35 6.47
CA CYS A 61 4.07 8.57 7.39
C CYS A 61 3.59 8.69 8.83
N ASP A 62 2.53 9.45 9.05
CA ASP A 62 1.94 9.60 10.38
C ASP A 62 1.42 8.26 10.92
N ALA A 63 0.77 7.48 10.07
CA ALA A 63 0.27 6.17 10.46
C ALA A 63 1.42 5.22 10.81
N LEU A 64 2.49 5.24 10.04
CA LEU A 64 3.66 4.41 10.28
C LEU A 64 4.30 4.74 11.62
N ARG A 65 4.46 6.02 11.92
CA ARG A 65 5.05 6.47 13.17
C ARG A 65 4.15 6.23 14.38
N ALA A 66 2.86 6.14 14.18
CA ALA A 66 1.93 5.81 15.26
C ALA A 66 2.01 4.33 15.63
N GLU A 67 2.35 3.47 14.67
CA GLU A 67 2.40 2.02 14.88
C GLU A 67 3.80 1.51 15.23
N TYR A 68 4.84 2.13 14.68
CA TYR A 68 6.23 1.69 14.85
C TYR A 68 7.09 2.82 15.35
N GLU A 69 8.13 2.48 16.13
CA GLU A 69 9.12 3.46 16.55
C GLU A 69 10.09 3.69 15.40
N VAL A 70 9.93 4.83 14.72
CA VAL A 70 10.77 5.17 13.58
C VAL A 70 10.95 6.68 13.52
N MET A 71 12.18 7.12 13.18
CA MET A 71 12.48 8.54 13.05
C MET A 71 11.72 9.16 11.88
N PRO A 72 11.32 10.44 11.97
CA PRO A 72 10.54 11.09 10.91
C PRO A 72 11.16 10.97 9.52
N GLU A 73 12.46 11.21 9.41
CA GLU A 73 13.15 11.14 8.11
C GLU A 73 13.15 9.74 7.54
N GLN A 74 13.35 8.74 8.40
CA GLN A 74 13.34 7.36 7.98
C GLN A 74 11.93 6.93 7.57
N ALA A 75 10.93 7.33 8.33
CA ALA A 75 9.54 7.01 8.02
C ALA A 75 9.15 7.58 6.66
N MET A 76 9.47 8.83 6.39
CA MET A 76 9.15 9.46 5.12
C MET A 76 9.90 8.79 3.96
N SER A 77 11.18 8.47 4.17
CA SER A 77 11.97 7.78 3.16
C SER A 77 11.37 6.41 2.82
N ASP A 78 10.96 5.65 3.84
CA ASP A 78 10.34 4.34 3.64
C ASP A 78 9.00 4.45 2.93
N VAL A 79 8.19 5.44 3.31
CA VAL A 79 6.88 5.66 2.68
C VAL A 79 7.06 6.06 1.22
N GLU A 80 7.96 6.98 0.92
CA GLU A 80 8.19 7.43 -0.46
C GLU A 80 8.72 6.29 -1.33
N SER A 81 9.63 5.49 -0.80
CA SER A 81 10.16 4.33 -1.53
C SER A 81 9.06 3.30 -1.81
N THR A 82 8.19 3.07 -0.84
CA THR A 82 7.08 2.13 -0.98
C THR A 82 6.08 2.63 -2.03
N ILE A 83 5.73 3.92 -1.99
CA ILE A 83 4.83 4.51 -2.98
C ILE A 83 5.43 4.41 -4.39
N ALA A 84 6.73 4.66 -4.52
CA ALA A 84 7.40 4.54 -5.82
C ALA A 84 7.29 3.11 -6.37
N SER A 85 7.46 2.10 -5.50
CA SER A 85 7.28 0.71 -5.89
C SER A 85 5.85 0.42 -6.33
N TRP A 86 4.88 0.98 -5.63
CA TRP A 86 3.46 0.79 -5.99
C TRP A 86 3.14 1.44 -7.34
N ARG A 87 3.74 2.59 -7.65
CA ARG A 87 3.56 3.23 -8.95
C ARG A 87 4.13 2.36 -10.06
N GLU A 88 5.32 1.82 -9.87
CA GLU A 88 5.92 0.92 -10.84
C GLU A 88 5.08 -0.33 -11.05
N ALA A 89 4.50 -0.85 -9.96
CA ALA A 89 3.64 -2.03 -10.03
C ALA A 89 2.24 -1.73 -10.58
N GLU A 90 1.91 -0.45 -10.76
CA GLU A 90 0.62 -0.01 -11.30
C GLU A 90 -0.57 -0.41 -10.43
N ILE A 91 -0.40 -0.32 -9.11
CA ILE A 91 -1.46 -0.67 -8.16
C ILE A 91 -2.05 0.56 -7.47
N ILE A 92 -1.56 1.75 -7.80
CA ILE A 92 -2.14 3.01 -7.31
C ILE A 92 -2.33 3.99 -8.46
N GLU A 93 -3.23 4.96 -8.25
CA GLU A 93 -3.48 6.06 -9.17
C GLU A 93 -2.96 7.36 -8.56
N ALA A 94 -2.57 8.27 -9.42
CA ALA A 94 -2.16 9.61 -8.97
C ALA A 94 -3.32 10.40 -8.37
#